data_6e0c88b720f0a118d13c66c2ceca2a3d
#
_entry.id   6e0c88b720f0a118d13c66c2ceca2a3d
#
_cell.length_a   1.000
_cell.length_b   1.000
_cell.length_c   1.000
_cell.angle_alpha   90.00
_cell.angle_beta   90.00
_cell.angle_gamma   90.00
#
_symmetry.space_group_name_H-M   'P 1'
#
loop_
_entity.id
_entity.type
_entity.pdbx_description
1 polymer ?
#
loop_
_entity_poly.entity_id
_entity_poly.type
_entity_poly.pdbx_seq_one_letter_code
_entity_poly.pdbx_strand_id
1 'polypeptide(L)'
;MRIAVIGGGPGGLYFSALAMQLNPAHEITVWERNAADDTFGFGVVFSDETLGGIEHADPVVFAQMQQHFARWDDIDVHYKDTVLTSGGHGFAAMSRRRLLEILQERCAGLGVTMHFRTEAPPVDELADTCDLVVASDGLNSATRAKHADTFRPQLDIRRCKYMWLGTDLVFDAFKFFIRETPHGIMQIHGYPYDATGSTFIVEMHDDVWRRAGFDQLAATDLRPGESDEASIATVTARPVEWRAAARPAPMTPPTMMSSRNLPAGFLKKKLRMRLVYPISGT
;
A
#
# COMPACT_ATOMS: atom_id res chain seq x y z
N MET A 1 9.41 14.22 -28.43
CA MET A 1 9.77 12.78 -28.31
C MET A 1 8.50 11.96 -28.22
N ARG A 2 8.47 10.81 -28.85
CA ARG A 2 7.46 9.77 -28.61
C ARG A 2 7.94 8.89 -27.47
N ILE A 3 7.18 8.82 -26.40
CA ILE A 3 7.54 8.10 -25.17
C ILE A 3 6.48 7.03 -24.88
N ALA A 4 6.91 5.79 -24.78
CA ALA A 4 6.09 4.67 -24.35
C ALA A 4 6.31 4.38 -22.85
N VAL A 5 5.22 4.25 -22.09
CA VAL A 5 5.28 3.93 -20.66
C VAL A 5 4.52 2.62 -20.42
N ILE A 6 5.23 1.60 -19.97
CA ILE A 6 4.67 0.28 -19.65
C ILE A 6 4.33 0.25 -18.16
N GLY A 7 3.04 0.25 -17.84
CA GLY A 7 2.50 0.26 -16.48
C GLY A 7 1.94 1.62 -16.05
N GLY A 8 0.63 1.66 -15.79
CA GLY A 8 -0.14 2.81 -15.30
C GLY A 8 -0.21 2.89 -13.77
N GLY A 9 0.77 2.34 -13.07
CA GLY A 9 0.93 2.53 -11.63
C GLY A 9 1.43 3.93 -11.28
N PRO A 10 1.59 4.27 -9.97
CA PRO A 10 2.02 5.61 -9.53
C PRO A 10 3.31 6.07 -10.19
N GLY A 11 4.29 5.17 -10.37
CA GLY A 11 5.58 5.52 -10.97
C GLY A 11 5.45 5.95 -12.45
N GLY A 12 4.70 5.17 -13.25
CA GLY A 12 4.51 5.46 -14.68
C GLY A 12 3.68 6.71 -14.91
N LEU A 13 2.59 6.87 -14.15
CA LEU A 13 1.75 8.06 -14.25
C LEU A 13 2.49 9.32 -13.81
N TYR A 14 3.20 9.27 -12.66
CA TYR A 14 3.91 10.45 -12.17
C TYR A 14 5.08 10.84 -13.09
N PHE A 15 5.83 9.86 -13.59
CA PHE A 15 6.84 10.10 -14.63
C PHE A 15 6.22 10.81 -15.84
N SER A 16 5.08 10.31 -16.35
CA SER A 16 4.40 10.88 -17.52
C SER A 16 3.96 12.31 -17.28
N ALA A 17 3.40 12.61 -16.10
CA ALA A 17 2.99 13.96 -15.73
C ALA A 17 4.18 14.93 -15.68
N LEU A 18 5.29 14.53 -15.03
CA LEU A 18 6.49 15.36 -14.92
C LEU A 18 7.17 15.59 -16.29
N ALA A 19 7.23 14.55 -17.13
CA ALA A 19 7.81 14.65 -18.46
C ALA A 19 7.01 15.63 -19.35
N MET A 20 5.67 15.58 -19.29
CA MET A 20 4.81 16.53 -20.01
C MET A 20 4.94 17.96 -19.49
N GLN A 21 5.15 18.16 -18.18
CA GLN A 21 5.41 19.49 -17.63
C GLN A 21 6.74 20.07 -18.12
N LEU A 22 7.77 19.23 -18.20
CA LEU A 22 9.09 19.66 -18.70
C LEU A 22 9.05 20.03 -20.18
N ASN A 23 8.28 19.29 -20.97
CA ASN A 23 8.14 19.59 -22.40
C ASN A 23 6.78 19.13 -22.93
N PRO A 24 5.82 20.06 -23.10
CA PRO A 24 4.48 19.76 -23.62
C PRO A 24 4.45 19.24 -25.07
N ALA A 25 5.59 19.28 -25.79
CA ALA A 25 5.70 18.71 -27.13
C ALA A 25 6.03 17.19 -27.13
N HIS A 26 6.08 16.56 -25.98
CA HIS A 26 6.17 15.12 -25.90
C HIS A 26 4.84 14.47 -26.27
N GLU A 27 4.93 13.31 -26.93
CA GLU A 27 3.80 12.41 -27.19
C GLU A 27 3.97 11.20 -26.27
N ILE A 28 3.24 11.18 -25.16
CA ILE A 28 3.37 10.11 -24.16
C ILE A 28 2.15 9.20 -24.23
N THR A 29 2.41 7.88 -24.33
CA THR A 29 1.39 6.85 -24.24
C THR A 29 1.70 5.89 -23.12
N VAL A 30 0.72 5.67 -22.23
CA VAL A 30 0.77 4.74 -21.10
C VAL A 30 -0.13 3.56 -21.37
N TRP A 31 0.37 2.35 -21.15
CA TRP A 31 -0.42 1.10 -21.20
C TRP A 31 -0.52 0.49 -19.81
N GLU A 32 -1.74 0.19 -19.38
CA GLU A 32 -2.05 -0.49 -18.13
C GLU A 32 -3.01 -1.66 -18.40
N ARG A 33 -2.58 -2.87 -18.01
CA ARG A 33 -3.36 -4.10 -18.21
C ARG A 33 -4.63 -4.19 -17.37
N ASN A 34 -4.64 -3.50 -16.22
CA ASN A 34 -5.78 -3.44 -15.32
C ASN A 34 -6.74 -2.30 -15.70
N ALA A 35 -7.92 -2.28 -15.08
CA ALA A 35 -8.83 -1.15 -15.21
C ALA A 35 -8.28 0.10 -14.50
N ALA A 36 -8.73 1.27 -14.89
CA ALA A 36 -8.31 2.55 -14.29
C ALA A 36 -8.55 2.62 -12.77
N ASP A 37 -9.63 1.99 -12.31
CA ASP A 37 -10.04 1.95 -10.92
C ASP A 37 -9.53 0.72 -10.15
N ASP A 38 -8.82 -0.19 -10.82
CA ASP A 38 -8.20 -1.33 -10.18
C ASP A 38 -6.97 -0.91 -9.39
N THR A 39 -6.95 -1.27 -8.12
CA THR A 39 -5.78 -1.09 -7.26
C THR A 39 -5.67 -2.25 -6.28
N PHE A 40 -4.47 -2.56 -5.87
CA PHE A 40 -4.20 -3.49 -4.78
C PHE A 40 -3.77 -2.70 -3.54
N GLY A 41 -4.07 -3.24 -2.35
CA GLY A 41 -3.83 -2.55 -1.09
C GLY A 41 -4.83 -1.44 -0.81
N PHE A 42 -4.60 -0.69 0.27
CA PHE A 42 -5.55 0.27 0.80
C PHE A 42 -4.95 1.67 0.87
N GLY A 43 -4.07 1.93 1.84
CA GLY A 43 -3.43 3.21 2.05
C GLY A 43 -1.97 3.24 1.59
N VAL A 44 -1.50 4.42 1.25
CA VAL A 44 -0.08 4.72 0.98
C VAL A 44 0.36 5.77 1.98
N VAL A 45 1.49 5.52 2.66
CA VAL A 45 2.11 6.45 3.61
C VAL A 45 3.21 7.23 2.93
N PHE A 46 3.31 8.50 3.27
CA PHE A 46 4.36 9.42 2.84
C PHE A 46 5.05 10.02 4.06
N SER A 47 6.36 10.17 3.99
CA SER A 47 7.11 11.03 4.90
C SER A 47 7.07 12.49 4.42
N ASP A 48 7.34 13.43 5.32
CA ASP A 48 7.42 14.85 4.98
C ASP A 48 8.45 15.13 3.87
N GLU A 49 9.57 14.40 3.87
CA GLU A 49 10.60 14.51 2.83
C GLU A 49 10.04 14.13 1.45
N THR A 50 9.31 13.02 1.37
CA THR A 50 8.67 12.57 0.12
C THR A 50 7.63 13.60 -0.35
N LEU A 51 6.83 14.13 0.58
CA LEU A 51 5.81 15.13 0.27
C LEU A 51 6.44 16.45 -0.22
N GLY A 52 7.52 16.90 0.41
CA GLY A 52 8.28 18.08 -0.04
C GLY A 52 8.84 17.91 -1.46
N GLY A 53 9.30 16.70 -1.80
CA GLY A 53 9.72 16.38 -3.16
C GLY A 53 8.58 16.46 -4.19
N ILE A 54 7.39 15.94 -3.82
CA ILE A 54 6.20 16.02 -4.69
C ILE A 54 5.73 17.47 -4.84
N GLU A 55 5.66 18.22 -3.74
CA GLU A 55 5.28 19.64 -3.75
C GLU A 55 6.17 20.48 -4.67
N HIS A 56 7.48 20.23 -4.59
CA HIS A 56 8.45 20.94 -5.44
C HIS A 56 8.31 20.56 -6.92
N ALA A 57 8.12 19.28 -7.22
CA ALA A 57 8.09 18.76 -8.58
C ALA A 57 6.75 19.00 -9.30
N ASP A 58 5.62 18.86 -8.59
CA ASP A 58 4.26 19.10 -9.12
C ASP A 58 3.33 19.65 -8.02
N PRO A 59 3.32 20.96 -7.80
CA PRO A 59 2.45 21.62 -6.82
C PRO A 59 0.95 21.35 -7.04
N VAL A 60 0.53 21.07 -8.27
CA VAL A 60 -0.87 20.78 -8.61
C VAL A 60 -1.27 19.41 -8.06
N VAL A 61 -0.46 18.38 -8.29
CA VAL A 61 -0.68 17.05 -7.71
C VAL A 61 -0.65 17.13 -6.18
N PHE A 62 0.34 17.82 -5.61
CA PHE A 62 0.44 17.95 -4.16
C PHE A 62 -0.79 18.63 -3.53
N ALA A 63 -1.28 19.72 -4.12
CA ALA A 63 -2.47 20.40 -3.64
C ALA A 63 -3.72 19.52 -3.65
N GLN A 64 -3.87 18.66 -4.66
CA GLN A 64 -4.95 17.66 -4.70
C GLN A 64 -4.76 16.57 -3.64
N MET A 65 -3.54 16.05 -3.48
CA MET A 65 -3.24 15.05 -2.46
C MET A 65 -3.53 15.56 -1.04
N GLN A 66 -3.17 16.81 -0.73
CA GLN A 66 -3.38 17.43 0.58
C GLN A 66 -4.83 17.39 1.07
N GLN A 67 -5.79 17.45 0.15
CA GLN A 67 -7.22 17.43 0.48
C GLN A 67 -7.70 16.06 0.99
N HIS A 68 -6.89 15.01 0.80
CA HIS A 68 -7.25 13.64 1.11
C HIS A 68 -6.34 12.98 2.14
N PHE A 69 -5.39 13.72 2.74
CA PHE A 69 -4.48 13.15 3.72
C PHE A 69 -5.13 12.90 5.08
N ALA A 70 -4.93 11.70 5.61
CA ALA A 70 -4.88 11.46 7.05
C ALA A 70 -3.45 11.80 7.53
N ARG A 71 -3.31 12.58 8.58
CA ARG A 71 -2.01 13.02 9.13
C ARG A 71 -1.85 12.61 10.58
N TRP A 72 -0.62 12.27 10.96
CA TRP A 72 -0.25 11.98 12.33
C TRP A 72 1.25 12.15 12.53
N ASP A 73 1.68 12.31 13.79
CA ASP A 73 3.08 12.50 14.14
C ASP A 73 3.67 11.33 14.93
N ASP A 74 2.82 10.51 15.53
CA ASP A 74 3.24 9.50 16.48
C ASP A 74 3.43 8.13 15.85
N ILE A 75 4.43 7.40 16.36
CA ILE A 75 4.60 5.96 16.17
C ILE A 75 4.42 5.31 17.54
N ASP A 76 3.46 4.39 17.65
CA ASP A 76 3.24 3.58 18.85
C ASP A 76 3.73 2.15 18.62
N VAL A 77 4.64 1.68 19.46
CA VAL A 77 5.08 0.28 19.47
C VAL A 77 4.50 -0.43 20.69
N HIS A 78 3.61 -1.37 20.45
CA HIS A 78 2.95 -2.19 21.46
C HIS A 78 3.65 -3.53 21.61
N TYR A 79 4.25 -3.79 22.74
CA TYR A 79 4.85 -5.07 23.07
C TYR A 79 4.48 -5.48 24.50
N LYS A 80 3.84 -6.64 24.64
CA LYS A 80 3.23 -7.10 25.91
C LYS A 80 2.32 -6.00 26.48
N ASP A 81 2.54 -5.60 27.71
CA ASP A 81 1.74 -4.57 28.40
C ASP A 81 2.35 -3.15 28.28
N THR A 82 3.38 -3.02 27.45
CA THR A 82 4.10 -1.75 27.27
C THR A 82 3.76 -1.11 25.93
N VAL A 83 3.56 0.20 25.94
CA VAL A 83 3.47 1.03 24.74
C VAL A 83 4.60 2.05 24.79
N LEU A 84 5.41 2.05 23.74
CA LEU A 84 6.45 3.05 23.51
C LEU A 84 5.97 3.97 22.40
N THR A 85 5.88 5.26 22.70
CA THR A 85 5.48 6.28 21.72
C THR A 85 6.68 7.13 21.34
N SER A 86 6.88 7.33 20.05
CA SER A 86 7.82 8.27 19.47
C SER A 86 7.05 9.28 18.63
N GLY A 87 7.25 10.57 18.87
CA GLY A 87 6.54 11.65 18.20
C GLY A 87 7.42 12.47 17.26
N GLY A 88 6.80 13.38 16.50
CA GLY A 88 7.50 14.34 15.64
C GLY A 88 7.97 13.77 14.29
N HIS A 89 7.30 12.73 13.79
CA HIS A 89 7.71 12.05 12.54
C HIS A 89 7.08 12.64 11.28
N GLY A 90 5.97 13.36 11.36
CA GLY A 90 5.32 14.03 10.22
C GLY A 90 4.89 13.05 9.13
N PHE A 91 3.94 12.16 9.43
CA PHE A 91 3.39 11.24 8.42
C PHE A 91 2.08 11.75 7.83
N ALA A 92 1.89 11.43 6.57
CA ALA A 92 0.59 11.52 5.92
C ALA A 92 0.30 10.24 5.14
N ALA A 93 -0.97 9.85 5.06
CA ALA A 93 -1.39 8.78 4.17
C ALA A 93 -2.68 9.16 3.46
N MET A 94 -2.92 8.47 2.35
CA MET A 94 -4.17 8.57 1.60
C MET A 94 -4.52 7.23 0.98
N SER A 95 -5.77 7.09 0.55
CA SER A 95 -6.20 5.94 -0.22
C SER A 95 -5.36 5.79 -1.49
N ARG A 96 -4.84 4.59 -1.73
CA ARG A 96 -4.08 4.27 -2.95
C ARG A 96 -4.91 4.48 -4.22
N ARG A 97 -6.22 4.18 -4.15
CA ARG A 97 -7.15 4.44 -5.24
C ARG A 97 -7.20 5.93 -5.57
N ARG A 98 -7.36 6.79 -4.55
CA ARG A 98 -7.41 8.24 -4.75
C ARG A 98 -6.11 8.81 -5.31
N LEU A 99 -4.96 8.28 -4.85
CA LEU A 99 -3.67 8.66 -5.44
C LEU A 99 -3.63 8.36 -6.95
N LEU A 100 -4.06 7.18 -7.37
CA LEU A 100 -4.10 6.83 -8.80
C LEU A 100 -5.04 7.73 -9.59
N GLU A 101 -6.24 8.02 -9.06
CA GLU A 101 -7.19 8.93 -9.69
C GLU A 101 -6.59 10.32 -9.90
N ILE A 102 -5.93 10.90 -8.88
CA ILE A 102 -5.26 12.20 -8.97
C ILE A 102 -4.19 12.19 -10.08
N LEU A 103 -3.37 11.16 -10.13
CA LEU A 103 -2.31 11.05 -11.12
C LEU A 103 -2.86 10.84 -12.54
N GLN A 104 -3.94 10.09 -12.69
CA GLN A 104 -4.64 9.90 -13.97
C GLN A 104 -5.28 11.20 -14.44
N GLU A 105 -5.99 11.92 -13.56
CA GLU A 105 -6.56 13.24 -13.85
C GLU A 105 -5.47 14.23 -14.29
N ARG A 106 -4.32 14.21 -13.60
CA ARG A 106 -3.18 15.06 -13.96
C ARG A 106 -2.60 14.72 -15.32
N CYS A 107 -2.39 13.44 -15.60
CA CYS A 107 -1.92 12.96 -16.91
C CYS A 107 -2.87 13.34 -18.03
N ALA A 108 -4.18 13.13 -17.85
CA ALA A 108 -5.20 13.48 -18.83
C ALA A 108 -5.21 15.00 -19.10
N GLY A 109 -5.14 15.82 -18.05
CA GLY A 109 -5.08 17.29 -18.16
C GLY A 109 -3.82 17.81 -18.88
N LEU A 110 -2.74 17.02 -18.88
CA LEU A 110 -1.49 17.32 -19.59
C LEU A 110 -1.43 16.73 -21.01
N GLY A 111 -2.46 15.98 -21.45
CA GLY A 111 -2.52 15.41 -22.79
C GLY A 111 -1.82 14.05 -22.93
N VAL A 112 -1.53 13.34 -21.84
CA VAL A 112 -1.02 11.97 -21.88
C VAL A 112 -2.11 11.02 -22.36
N THR A 113 -1.80 10.18 -23.34
CA THR A 113 -2.69 9.10 -23.80
C THR A 113 -2.57 7.90 -22.88
N MET A 114 -3.68 7.39 -22.35
CA MET A 114 -3.70 6.26 -21.42
C MET A 114 -4.62 5.16 -21.93
N HIS A 115 -4.08 3.94 -22.05
CA HIS A 115 -4.82 2.74 -22.43
C HIS A 115 -4.92 1.80 -21.23
N PHE A 116 -6.11 1.71 -20.64
CA PHE A 116 -6.42 0.75 -19.58
C PHE A 116 -6.97 -0.55 -20.13
N ARG A 117 -6.89 -1.64 -19.36
CA ARG A 117 -7.24 -3.01 -19.78
C ARG A 117 -6.53 -3.42 -21.05
N THR A 118 -5.31 -2.92 -21.22
CA THR A 118 -4.54 -3.11 -22.46
C THR A 118 -3.11 -3.48 -22.10
N GLU A 119 -2.67 -4.65 -22.52
CA GLU A 119 -1.26 -5.04 -22.46
C GLU A 119 -0.45 -4.11 -23.38
N ALA A 120 0.71 -3.67 -22.88
CA ALA A 120 1.63 -2.93 -23.71
C ALA A 120 2.16 -3.82 -24.85
N PRO A 121 2.42 -3.25 -26.03
CA PRO A 121 3.20 -3.96 -27.03
C PRO A 121 4.55 -4.43 -26.47
N PRO A 122 5.17 -5.46 -27.04
CA PRO A 122 6.48 -5.92 -26.63
C PRO A 122 7.51 -4.76 -26.60
N VAL A 123 8.36 -4.75 -25.57
CA VAL A 123 9.31 -3.65 -25.35
C VAL A 123 10.21 -3.40 -26.57
N ASP A 124 10.56 -4.44 -27.35
CA ASP A 124 11.39 -4.29 -28.53
C ASP A 124 10.66 -3.56 -29.66
N GLU A 125 9.36 -3.87 -29.88
CA GLU A 125 8.51 -3.16 -30.84
C GLU A 125 8.31 -1.69 -30.46
N LEU A 126 8.18 -1.41 -29.17
CA LEU A 126 8.13 -0.03 -28.67
C LEU A 126 9.46 0.71 -28.88
N ALA A 127 10.58 0.02 -28.69
CA ALA A 127 11.90 0.60 -28.90
C ALA A 127 12.17 0.96 -30.38
N ASP A 128 11.58 0.22 -31.31
CA ASP A 128 11.68 0.51 -32.75
C ASP A 128 10.85 1.72 -33.18
N THR A 129 9.81 2.07 -32.42
CA THR A 129 8.81 3.09 -32.80
C THR A 129 8.80 4.34 -31.92
N CYS A 130 9.39 4.26 -30.74
CA CYS A 130 9.45 5.34 -29.75
C CYS A 130 10.90 5.80 -29.51
N ASP A 131 11.04 7.08 -29.14
CA ASP A 131 12.36 7.64 -28.79
C ASP A 131 12.82 7.19 -27.41
N LEU A 132 11.86 6.83 -26.52
CA LEU A 132 12.10 6.36 -25.15
C LEU A 132 11.03 5.35 -24.75
N VAL A 133 11.45 4.26 -24.12
CA VAL A 133 10.54 3.30 -23.46
C VAL A 133 10.85 3.31 -21.96
N VAL A 134 9.83 3.58 -21.15
CA VAL A 134 9.89 3.57 -19.70
C VAL A 134 9.14 2.36 -19.16
N ALA A 135 9.88 1.40 -18.60
CA ALA A 135 9.30 0.22 -17.95
C ALA A 135 9.00 0.53 -16.49
N SER A 136 7.74 0.69 -16.16
CA SER A 136 7.18 0.85 -14.81
C SER A 136 6.17 -0.25 -14.46
N ASP A 137 6.39 -1.44 -15.01
CA ASP A 137 5.55 -2.64 -14.94
C ASP A 137 5.64 -3.38 -13.59
N GLY A 138 6.26 -2.74 -12.58
CA GLY A 138 6.17 -3.08 -11.19
C GLY A 138 7.12 -4.17 -10.73
N LEU A 139 6.79 -4.74 -9.55
CA LEU A 139 7.66 -5.69 -8.86
C LEU A 139 7.95 -6.96 -9.70
N ASN A 140 6.95 -7.47 -10.40
CA ASN A 140 7.03 -8.64 -11.27
C ASN A 140 7.30 -8.25 -12.73
N SER A 141 8.14 -7.25 -12.95
CA SER A 141 8.45 -6.69 -14.26
C SER A 141 8.90 -7.75 -15.26
N ALA A 142 8.10 -7.96 -16.29
CA ALA A 142 8.45 -8.81 -17.42
C ALA A 142 9.58 -8.19 -18.25
N THR A 143 9.61 -6.86 -18.37
CA THR A 143 10.68 -6.13 -19.04
C THR A 143 12.03 -6.36 -18.36
N ARG A 144 12.07 -6.24 -17.03
CA ARG A 144 13.29 -6.53 -16.25
C ARG A 144 13.75 -7.98 -16.44
N ALA A 145 12.83 -8.94 -16.42
CA ALA A 145 13.16 -10.34 -16.62
C ALA A 145 13.71 -10.62 -18.04
N LYS A 146 13.07 -10.05 -19.06
CA LYS A 146 13.50 -10.19 -20.46
C LYS A 146 14.90 -9.62 -20.71
N HIS A 147 15.22 -8.51 -20.10
CA HIS A 147 16.50 -7.81 -20.26
C HIS A 147 17.47 -8.01 -19.08
N ALA A 148 17.36 -9.15 -18.38
CA ALA A 148 18.14 -9.42 -17.16
C ALA A 148 19.66 -9.37 -17.41
N ASP A 149 20.13 -9.83 -18.56
CA ASP A 149 21.55 -9.81 -18.92
C ASP A 149 22.11 -8.39 -19.06
N THR A 150 21.27 -7.45 -19.50
CA THR A 150 21.63 -6.05 -19.65
C THR A 150 21.52 -5.29 -18.32
N PHE A 151 20.40 -5.43 -17.62
CA PHE A 151 20.12 -4.72 -16.38
C PHE A 151 20.84 -5.31 -15.18
N ARG A 152 21.19 -6.59 -15.22
CA ARG A 152 21.86 -7.33 -14.13
C ARG A 152 21.19 -7.10 -12.77
N PRO A 153 19.85 -7.31 -12.65
CA PRO A 153 19.11 -7.00 -11.45
C PRO A 153 19.62 -7.86 -10.29
N GLN A 154 19.76 -7.24 -9.11
CA GLN A 154 20.00 -7.96 -7.87
C GLN A 154 18.70 -8.06 -7.10
N LEU A 155 18.17 -9.28 -6.94
CA LEU A 155 16.95 -9.57 -6.22
C LEU A 155 17.26 -10.16 -4.86
N ASP A 156 16.88 -9.48 -3.79
CA ASP A 156 16.96 -9.99 -2.41
C ASP A 156 15.55 -10.41 -1.96
N ILE A 157 15.29 -11.72 -2.04
CA ILE A 157 14.00 -12.30 -1.68
C ILE A 157 13.98 -12.59 -0.18
N ARG A 158 13.22 -11.80 0.56
CA ARG A 158 13.08 -11.94 2.01
C ARG A 158 12.16 -13.09 2.39
N ARG A 159 12.49 -13.77 3.47
CA ARG A 159 11.69 -14.85 4.05
C ARG A 159 10.60 -14.29 4.97
N CYS A 160 9.97 -13.21 4.56
CA CYS A 160 8.84 -12.59 5.25
C CYS A 160 7.58 -12.78 4.41
N LYS A 161 6.50 -13.18 5.07
CA LYS A 161 5.14 -13.25 4.50
C LYS A 161 4.31 -12.17 5.15
N TYR A 162 3.40 -11.58 4.39
CA TYR A 162 2.49 -10.59 4.95
C TYR A 162 1.08 -10.71 4.35
N MET A 163 0.12 -10.26 5.14
CA MET A 163 -1.26 -10.07 4.73
C MET A 163 -1.55 -8.57 4.77
N TRP A 164 -1.96 -8.01 3.64
CA TRP A 164 -2.35 -6.61 3.57
C TRP A 164 -3.86 -6.48 3.67
N LEU A 165 -4.31 -5.94 4.79
CA LEU A 165 -5.70 -5.83 5.18
C LEU A 165 -6.14 -4.37 5.26
N GLY A 166 -7.44 -4.14 5.09
CA GLY A 166 -8.10 -2.89 5.45
C GLY A 166 -9.06 -3.10 6.61
N THR A 167 -9.22 -2.09 7.45
CA THR A 167 -10.16 -2.07 8.56
C THR A 167 -10.89 -0.74 8.63
N ASP A 168 -12.12 -0.76 9.14
CA ASP A 168 -12.89 0.45 9.46
C ASP A 168 -12.57 1.02 10.85
N LEU A 169 -11.62 0.42 11.58
CA LEU A 169 -11.01 1.02 12.75
C LEU A 169 -10.01 2.08 12.29
N VAL A 170 -10.30 3.34 12.57
CA VAL A 170 -9.39 4.45 12.26
C VAL A 170 -8.38 4.59 13.38
N PHE A 171 -7.10 4.35 13.08
CA PHE A 171 -5.99 4.58 13.99
C PHE A 171 -5.68 6.07 14.12
N ASP A 172 -5.11 6.47 15.26
CA ASP A 172 -4.69 7.84 15.58
C ASP A 172 -3.18 8.07 15.42
N ALA A 173 -2.44 7.00 15.10
CA ALA A 173 -0.99 6.98 14.93
C ALA A 173 -0.56 5.85 14.00
N PHE A 174 0.71 5.79 13.66
CA PHE A 174 1.30 4.60 13.10
C PHE A 174 1.53 3.58 14.22
N LYS A 175 0.79 2.49 14.22
CA LYS A 175 0.81 1.51 15.29
C LYS A 175 1.52 0.24 14.87
N PHE A 176 2.47 -0.19 15.68
CA PHE A 176 3.15 -1.48 15.57
C PHE A 176 2.75 -2.36 16.76
N PHE A 177 2.33 -3.58 16.48
CA PHE A 177 2.02 -4.57 17.51
C PHE A 177 2.91 -5.78 17.31
N ILE A 178 3.79 -6.06 18.29
CA ILE A 178 4.63 -7.24 18.31
C ILE A 178 3.94 -8.29 19.16
N ARG A 179 3.63 -9.44 18.56
CA ARG A 179 2.90 -10.52 19.20
C ARG A 179 3.68 -11.83 19.21
N GLU A 180 3.89 -12.37 20.40
CA GLU A 180 4.37 -13.73 20.60
C GLU A 180 3.16 -14.68 20.53
N THR A 181 3.20 -15.64 19.62
CA THR A 181 2.17 -16.65 19.44
C THR A 181 2.76 -18.04 19.62
N PRO A 182 1.95 -19.11 19.81
CA PRO A 182 2.46 -20.49 19.82
C PRO A 182 3.19 -20.88 18.55
N HIS A 183 3.00 -20.14 17.45
CA HIS A 183 3.64 -20.38 16.16
C HIS A 183 4.92 -19.57 15.96
N GLY A 184 5.14 -18.56 16.77
CA GLY A 184 6.26 -17.63 16.70
C GLY A 184 5.81 -16.16 16.72
N ILE A 185 6.73 -15.26 16.40
CA ILE A 185 6.45 -13.82 16.43
C ILE A 185 5.68 -13.41 15.17
N MET A 186 4.62 -12.65 15.38
CA MET A 186 3.89 -11.91 14.35
C MET A 186 3.98 -10.42 14.66
N GLN A 187 4.26 -9.63 13.64
CA GLN A 187 4.23 -8.18 13.71
C GLN A 187 3.02 -7.67 12.94
N ILE A 188 2.33 -6.70 13.54
CA ILE A 188 1.27 -5.99 12.83
C ILE A 188 1.67 -4.54 12.78
N HIS A 189 1.40 -3.90 11.66
CA HIS A 189 1.41 -2.46 11.61
C HIS A 189 0.16 -1.93 10.93
N GLY A 190 -0.31 -0.79 11.42
CA GLY A 190 -1.51 -0.15 10.91
C GLY A 190 -1.45 1.36 11.04
N TYR A 191 -2.09 2.02 10.09
CA TYR A 191 -2.14 3.47 9.99
C TYR A 191 -3.42 3.92 9.29
N PRO A 192 -3.99 5.09 9.63
CA PRO A 192 -5.16 5.61 8.94
C PRO A 192 -4.78 6.03 7.51
N TYR A 193 -5.70 5.89 6.56
CA TYR A 193 -5.52 6.43 5.22
C TYR A 193 -6.64 7.42 4.81
N ASP A 194 -7.72 7.45 5.60
CA ASP A 194 -8.78 8.45 5.52
C ASP A 194 -9.59 8.47 6.83
N ALA A 195 -10.66 9.24 6.85
CA ALA A 195 -11.52 9.37 8.03
C ALA A 195 -12.36 8.11 8.34
N THR A 196 -12.34 7.10 7.47
CA THR A 196 -13.24 5.93 7.56
C THR A 196 -12.50 4.61 7.65
N GLY A 197 -11.18 4.60 7.42
CA GLY A 197 -10.44 3.37 7.38
C GLY A 197 -8.95 3.47 7.64
N SER A 198 -8.39 2.33 7.96
CA SER A 198 -6.95 2.15 8.16
C SER A 198 -6.44 0.94 7.40
N THR A 199 -5.20 1.02 6.99
CA THR A 199 -4.41 -0.14 6.58
C THR A 199 -4.05 -0.96 7.82
N PHE A 200 -4.04 -2.28 7.68
CA PHE A 200 -3.70 -3.22 8.73
C PHE A 200 -2.89 -4.36 8.11
N ILE A 201 -1.60 -4.41 8.35
CA ILE A 201 -0.70 -5.39 7.75
C ILE A 201 -0.20 -6.34 8.83
N VAL A 202 -0.30 -7.63 8.57
CA VAL A 202 0.21 -8.69 9.45
C VAL A 202 1.41 -9.33 8.78
N GLU A 203 2.56 -9.27 9.44
CA GLU A 203 3.83 -9.77 8.92
C GLU A 203 4.39 -10.86 9.82
N MET A 204 5.02 -11.85 9.22
CA MET A 204 5.70 -12.92 9.92
C MET A 204 6.73 -13.61 9.05
N HIS A 205 7.68 -14.29 9.69
CA HIS A 205 8.61 -15.14 8.98
C HIS A 205 7.88 -16.34 8.31
N ASP A 206 8.39 -16.81 7.20
CA ASP A 206 7.84 -17.91 6.42
C ASP A 206 7.56 -19.18 7.25
N ASP A 207 8.45 -19.52 8.20
CA ASP A 207 8.25 -20.66 9.09
C ASP A 207 7.07 -20.47 10.06
N VAL A 208 6.83 -19.21 10.50
CA VAL A 208 5.68 -18.87 11.35
C VAL A 208 4.38 -18.98 10.54
N TRP A 209 4.42 -18.49 9.30
CA TRP A 209 3.31 -18.59 8.33
C TRP A 209 2.84 -20.03 8.17
N ARG A 210 3.78 -20.97 7.91
CA ARG A 210 3.47 -22.38 7.75
C ARG A 210 2.97 -23.02 9.04
N ARG A 211 3.64 -22.80 10.19
CA ARG A 211 3.18 -23.33 11.47
C ARG A 211 1.80 -22.83 11.89
N ALA A 212 1.43 -21.63 11.47
CA ALA A 212 0.10 -21.05 11.70
C ALA A 212 -0.95 -21.58 10.72
N GLY A 213 -0.56 -22.33 9.69
CA GLY A 213 -1.45 -22.95 8.69
C GLY A 213 -1.91 -21.98 7.60
N PHE A 214 -1.30 -20.80 7.47
CA PHE A 214 -1.68 -19.82 6.44
C PHE A 214 -1.34 -20.26 5.03
N ASP A 215 -0.34 -21.12 4.84
CA ASP A 215 0.00 -21.71 3.56
C ASP A 215 -1.10 -22.63 2.98
N GLN A 216 -1.96 -23.17 3.85
CA GLN A 216 -3.10 -24.01 3.47
C GLN A 216 -4.41 -23.23 3.32
N LEU A 217 -4.47 -22.03 3.92
CA LEU A 217 -5.67 -21.18 3.90
C LEU A 217 -5.63 -20.13 2.81
N ALA A 218 -4.42 -19.67 2.46
CA ALA A 218 -4.26 -18.57 1.51
C ALA A 218 -4.81 -18.96 0.14
N ALA A 219 -5.87 -18.28 -0.27
CA ALA A 219 -6.42 -18.43 -1.60
C ALA A 219 -5.42 -17.89 -2.63
N THR A 220 -5.01 -18.75 -3.60
CA THR A 220 -4.00 -18.40 -4.59
C THR A 220 -4.56 -17.61 -5.78
N ASP A 221 -5.88 -17.68 -6.02
CA ASP A 221 -6.53 -17.23 -7.26
C ASP A 221 -7.62 -16.16 -7.02
N LEU A 222 -7.39 -15.25 -6.08
CA LEU A 222 -8.33 -14.17 -5.79
C LEU A 222 -8.38 -13.16 -6.95
N ARG A 223 -9.58 -12.86 -7.42
CA ARG A 223 -9.82 -11.80 -8.41
C ARG A 223 -9.70 -10.42 -7.77
N PRO A 224 -9.45 -9.37 -8.57
CA PRO A 224 -9.52 -8.01 -8.07
C PRO A 224 -10.83 -7.73 -7.33
N GLY A 225 -10.73 -7.27 -6.07
CA GLY A 225 -11.90 -7.01 -5.21
C GLY A 225 -12.36 -8.17 -4.33
N GLU A 226 -11.90 -9.40 -4.55
CA GLU A 226 -12.17 -10.52 -3.66
C GLU A 226 -11.27 -10.49 -2.43
N SER A 227 -11.76 -11.06 -1.34
CA SER A 227 -11.06 -11.16 -0.05
C SER A 227 -10.84 -12.61 0.32
N ASP A 228 -9.68 -12.92 0.91
CA ASP A 228 -9.43 -14.22 1.52
C ASP A 228 -10.13 -14.31 2.89
N GLU A 229 -11.39 -14.68 2.88
CA GLU A 229 -12.23 -14.76 4.08
C GLU A 229 -11.70 -15.78 5.10
N ALA A 230 -11.03 -16.84 4.66
CA ALA A 230 -10.49 -17.89 5.53
C ALA A 230 -9.32 -17.35 6.36
N SER A 231 -8.38 -16.66 5.73
CA SER A 231 -7.28 -16.00 6.43
C SER A 231 -7.77 -14.85 7.31
N ILE A 232 -8.75 -14.05 6.86
CA ILE A 232 -9.41 -13.01 7.67
C ILE A 232 -10.02 -13.63 8.92
N ALA A 233 -10.81 -14.68 8.77
CA ALA A 233 -11.45 -15.38 9.89
C ALA A 233 -10.40 -15.90 10.89
N THR A 234 -9.28 -16.43 10.40
CA THR A 234 -8.20 -16.95 11.26
C THR A 234 -7.52 -15.82 12.04
N VAL A 235 -7.23 -14.68 11.40
CA VAL A 235 -6.67 -13.50 12.07
C VAL A 235 -7.66 -12.91 13.07
N THR A 236 -8.96 -12.88 12.75
CA THR A 236 -10.01 -12.28 13.58
C THR A 236 -10.55 -13.22 14.66
N ALA A 237 -10.45 -14.54 14.51
CA ALA A 237 -10.94 -15.54 15.47
C ALA A 237 -10.11 -15.59 16.77
N ARG A 238 -8.96 -14.94 16.84
CA ARG A 238 -8.07 -14.87 18.03
C ARG A 238 -8.14 -13.50 18.72
N PRO A 239 -9.32 -13.02 19.15
CA PRO A 239 -9.54 -11.64 19.56
C PRO A 239 -8.90 -11.26 20.90
N VAL A 240 -8.51 -12.23 21.74
CA VAL A 240 -7.90 -11.92 23.05
C VAL A 240 -6.51 -11.33 22.89
N GLU A 241 -5.77 -11.74 21.87
CA GLU A 241 -4.40 -11.29 21.61
C GLU A 241 -4.35 -9.90 20.94
N TRP A 242 -5.43 -9.51 20.25
CA TRP A 242 -5.52 -8.23 19.52
C TRP A 242 -6.26 -7.12 20.29
N ARG A 243 -7.15 -7.47 21.25
CA ARG A 243 -7.99 -6.52 22.01
C ARG A 243 -7.21 -5.58 22.95
N ALA A 244 -6.03 -6.01 23.39
CA ALA A 244 -5.17 -5.17 24.25
C ALA A 244 -4.53 -3.98 23.51
N ALA A 245 -4.74 -3.88 22.19
CA ALA A 245 -4.08 -2.89 21.34
C ALA A 245 -4.92 -1.63 21.03
N ALA A 246 -6.22 -1.61 21.35
CA ALA A 246 -7.05 -0.41 21.20
C ALA A 246 -6.99 0.43 22.49
N ARG A 247 -6.23 1.50 22.47
CA ARG A 247 -6.26 2.52 23.55
C ARG A 247 -7.53 3.37 23.37
N PRO A 248 -8.23 3.73 24.47
CA PRO A 248 -9.16 4.85 24.43
C PRO A 248 -8.37 6.15 24.20
N ALA A 249 -8.97 7.09 23.46
CA ALA A 249 -8.41 8.42 23.21
C ALA A 249 -7.84 9.06 24.49
N PRO A 250 -6.77 9.89 24.42
CA PRO A 250 -6.20 10.52 25.60
C PRO A 250 -7.25 11.39 26.28
N MET A 251 -7.66 10.97 27.45
CA MET A 251 -8.46 11.79 28.34
C MET A 251 -7.55 12.81 29.01
N THR A 252 -7.90 14.08 28.90
CA THR A 252 -7.37 15.15 29.78
C THR A 252 -7.44 14.73 31.25
N PRO A 253 -6.40 15.01 32.06
CA PRO A 253 -6.37 14.58 33.47
C PRO A 253 -7.22 15.48 34.36
N PRO A 254 -7.62 15.08 35.58
CA PRO A 254 -7.90 13.71 36.03
C PRO A 254 -9.29 13.57 36.68
N THR A 255 -9.92 12.45 36.48
CA THR A 255 -10.84 11.92 37.51
C THR A 255 -10.76 10.40 37.47
N MET A 256 -10.32 9.78 38.54
CA MET A 256 -10.36 8.34 38.73
C MET A 256 -11.77 7.82 38.51
N MET A 257 -11.95 6.93 37.53
CA MET A 257 -13.07 6.01 37.49
C MET A 257 -12.68 4.65 36.91
N SER A 258 -13.09 3.66 37.64
CA SER A 258 -12.96 2.23 37.60
C SER A 258 -13.09 1.63 36.19
N SER A 259 -12.26 0.61 35.94
CA SER A 259 -12.34 -0.37 34.88
C SER A 259 -13.75 -0.92 34.66
N ARG A 260 -14.41 -0.59 33.56
CA ARG A 260 -15.59 -1.30 33.05
C ARG A 260 -15.52 -1.48 31.55
N ASN A 261 -15.39 -2.75 31.17
CA ASN A 261 -15.83 -3.44 29.95
C ASN A 261 -16.12 -2.62 28.69
N LEU A 262 -15.23 -2.72 27.70
CA LEU A 262 -15.54 -2.40 26.31
C LEU A 262 -16.57 -3.40 25.74
N PRO A 263 -17.57 -2.95 24.96
CA PRO A 263 -18.63 -3.83 24.47
C PRO A 263 -18.12 -4.86 23.47
N ALA A 264 -18.66 -6.06 23.56
CA ALA A 264 -18.31 -7.25 22.79
C ALA A 264 -18.62 -7.17 21.26
N GLY A 265 -18.80 -5.99 20.71
CA GLY A 265 -19.16 -5.77 19.31
C GLY A 265 -18.08 -5.09 18.44
N PHE A 266 -16.93 -4.74 19.01
CA PHE A 266 -15.97 -3.83 18.36
C PHE A 266 -15.20 -4.42 17.16
N LEU A 267 -15.19 -5.75 16.99
CA LEU A 267 -14.47 -6.42 15.90
C LEU A 267 -15.39 -7.03 14.80
N LYS A 268 -16.71 -6.77 14.84
CA LYS A 268 -17.63 -7.26 13.79
C LYS A 268 -17.72 -6.35 12.57
N LYS A 269 -16.96 -5.27 12.51
CA LYS A 269 -16.93 -4.39 11.35
C LYS A 269 -15.93 -4.95 10.34
N LYS A 270 -16.34 -5.02 9.08
CA LYS A 270 -15.72 -5.75 7.96
C LYS A 270 -14.23 -5.46 7.78
N LEU A 271 -13.35 -6.40 8.14
CA LEU A 271 -12.02 -6.48 7.57
C LEU A 271 -12.15 -6.89 6.09
N ARG A 272 -11.67 -6.07 5.17
CA ARG A 272 -11.55 -6.44 3.76
C ARG A 272 -10.10 -6.79 3.49
N MET A 273 -9.84 -7.99 2.99
CA MET A 273 -8.51 -8.49 2.65
C MET A 273 -8.22 -8.35 1.18
N ARG A 274 -7.03 -7.88 0.84
CA ARG A 274 -6.34 -8.26 -0.40
C ARG A 274 -5.01 -8.88 -0.02
N LEU A 275 -4.80 -10.13 -0.43
CA LEU A 275 -3.50 -10.76 -0.33
C LEU A 275 -2.61 -10.18 -1.43
N VAL A 276 -1.53 -9.52 -1.04
CA VAL A 276 -0.45 -9.19 -1.96
C VAL A 276 0.55 -10.33 -1.87
N TYR A 277 0.67 -11.11 -2.95
CA TYR A 277 1.53 -12.28 -3.00
C TYR A 277 3.00 -11.93 -2.73
N PRO A 278 3.68 -12.79 -1.96
CA PRO A 278 5.13 -12.83 -2.02
C PRO A 278 5.56 -13.23 -3.42
N ILE A 279 6.64 -12.65 -3.92
CA ILE A 279 7.31 -13.10 -5.12
C ILE A 279 7.70 -14.56 -4.90
N SER A 280 6.95 -15.50 -5.47
CA SER A 280 7.42 -16.87 -5.62
C SER A 280 8.39 -16.85 -6.81
N GLY A 281 9.68 -16.74 -6.53
CA GLY A 281 10.68 -17.15 -7.47
C GLY A 281 10.61 -18.66 -7.58
N THR A 282 10.21 -19.18 -8.71
CA THR A 282 10.62 -20.49 -9.22
C THR A 282 11.82 -20.26 -10.09
#